data_5eb3d6c5f61c1b7796c2875647194dba
#
_entry.id   5eb3d6c5f61c1b7796c2875647194dba
#
_cell.length_a   1.000
_cell.length_b   1.000
_cell.length_c   1.000
_cell.angle_alpha   90.00
_cell.angle_beta   90.00
_cell.angle_gamma   90.00
#
_symmetry.space_group_name_H-M   'P 1'
#
loop_
_entity.id
_entity.type
_entity.pdbx_description
1 polymer ?
#
loop_
_entity_poly.entity_id
_entity_poly.type
_entity_poly.pdbx_seq_one_letter_code
_entity_poly.pdbx_strand_id
1 'polypeptide(L)'
;MKNRVFLLSTAAIALALPTFAMAQAQTNAPAASDDAGVVVVTGIRKSLMASQDTKKKSDYVVDAITAEDIGKFPNANVADALQQVPGIAISDANGEGQKITVRGLGPEFNTVLWNGRRIATDATDRSFNFDTISSDLLGGTEVYKTTNVALQTGGIGSTIDLNTLRPLDLRKPVAVFSARALYDKNSSKFTPEAFALFSRTFLDGRLGVLVAASYQRRDDINQYTTTAQWSPIDISSSQLNLFANGQGNGAGTYWFPAKLTNDVIKEQRERKGFNATVQYKFSDDLVLSVDGMYSAFAVRSDGIEKAWFGNTSSIQTGSITADKNNAVTRYSFINGPEFVKLNFDRAAVTTAFGANLKWTPNAFFASTLDISTSTARNNDGATTATSSSTVRTPS
;
A
#
# COMPACT_ATOMS: atom_id res chain seq x y z
N MET A 1 -8.38 12.19 13.09
CA MET A 1 -7.16 12.83 13.63
C MET A 1 -5.98 12.29 12.81
N LYS A 2 -5.26 13.15 12.09
CA LYS A 2 -4.18 12.74 11.19
C LYS A 2 -3.00 12.20 12.00
N ASN A 3 -2.67 10.92 11.86
CA ASN A 3 -1.45 10.32 12.38
C ASN A 3 -0.24 10.91 11.65
N ARG A 4 0.57 11.68 12.35
CA ARG A 4 1.85 12.13 11.82
C ARG A 4 2.88 11.03 12.07
N VAL A 5 3.27 10.36 11.01
CA VAL A 5 4.42 9.44 10.99
C VAL A 5 5.68 10.30 10.87
N PHE A 6 6.54 10.25 11.88
CA PHE A 6 7.88 10.84 11.79
C PHE A 6 8.82 9.80 11.19
N LEU A 7 9.28 10.04 9.98
CA LEU A 7 10.36 9.30 9.34
C LEU A 7 11.70 9.93 9.74
N LEU A 8 12.43 9.27 10.61
CA LEU A 8 13.85 9.53 10.82
C LEU A 8 14.63 8.77 9.74
N SER A 9 14.96 9.47 8.65
CA SER A 9 15.82 8.93 7.61
C SER A 9 17.28 9.05 8.03
N THR A 10 17.88 7.94 8.36
CA THR A 10 19.35 7.84 8.47
C THR A 10 19.96 7.63 7.09
N ALA A 11 21.07 8.31 6.85
CA ALA A 11 21.76 8.42 5.59
C ALA A 11 22.04 7.08 4.89
N ALA A 12 21.82 7.05 3.58
CA ALA A 12 22.31 6.00 2.71
C ALA A 12 23.83 6.07 2.65
N ILE A 13 24.52 5.05 3.15
CA ILE A 13 25.97 4.88 2.99
C ILE A 13 26.17 4.16 1.66
N ALA A 14 26.61 4.90 0.65
CA ALA A 14 27.14 4.31 -0.58
C ALA A 14 28.55 3.80 -0.30
N LEU A 15 28.70 2.48 -0.17
CA LEU A 15 30.02 1.84 -0.11
C LEU A 15 30.59 1.77 -1.53
N ALA A 16 31.43 2.76 -1.88
CA ALA A 16 32.31 2.66 -3.02
C ALA A 16 33.54 1.84 -2.60
N LEU A 17 33.78 0.73 -3.28
CA LEU A 17 35.00 -0.07 -3.11
C LEU A 17 36.24 0.77 -3.48
N PRO A 18 37.32 0.76 -2.67
CA PRO A 18 38.49 1.60 -2.93
C PRO A 18 39.35 1.02 -4.06
N THR A 19 39.52 1.80 -5.11
CA THR A 19 40.71 1.68 -5.96
C THR A 19 41.84 2.43 -5.27
N PHE A 20 42.87 1.71 -4.87
CA PHE A 20 44.09 2.33 -4.40
C PHE A 20 44.75 3.13 -5.52
N ALA A 21 44.74 4.45 -5.40
CA ALA A 21 45.65 5.33 -6.13
C ALA A 21 46.30 6.26 -5.10
N MET A 22 47.59 6.06 -4.88
CA MET A 22 48.41 7.02 -4.16
C MET A 22 48.53 8.31 -5.00
N ALA A 23 48.13 9.45 -4.47
CA ALA A 23 48.47 10.75 -5.01
C ALA A 23 48.83 11.71 -3.86
N GLN A 24 49.93 12.38 -4.06
CA GLN A 24 50.62 13.30 -3.17
C GLN A 24 49.78 14.51 -2.77
N ALA A 25 49.98 14.95 -1.54
CA ALA A 25 49.50 16.16 -0.96
C ALA A 25 50.00 17.43 -1.68
N GLN A 26 49.11 18.31 -2.09
CA GLN A 26 49.39 19.74 -2.22
C GLN A 26 48.33 20.54 -1.47
N THR A 27 48.82 21.18 -0.42
CA THR A 27 48.10 22.16 0.38
C THR A 27 47.87 23.44 -0.47
N ASN A 28 46.63 23.75 -0.74
CA ASN A 28 46.20 25.14 -0.98
C ASN A 28 44.78 25.28 -0.42
N ALA A 29 44.68 26.00 0.69
CA ALA A 29 43.43 26.42 1.25
C ALA A 29 42.82 27.57 0.41
N PRO A 30 41.60 27.49 -0.03
CA PRO A 30 40.81 28.65 -0.40
C PRO A 30 39.85 29.04 0.72
N ALA A 31 39.66 30.33 0.83
CA ALA A 31 38.84 31.05 1.77
C ALA A 31 37.40 30.51 1.91
N ALA A 32 36.93 30.54 3.15
CA ALA A 32 35.54 30.30 3.49
C ALA A 32 34.63 31.31 2.77
N SER A 33 33.79 30.81 1.88
CA SER A 33 32.58 31.49 1.43
C SER A 33 31.40 30.94 2.26
N ASP A 34 30.78 31.81 3.01
CA ASP A 34 29.47 31.59 3.65
C ASP A 34 28.44 31.35 2.52
N ASP A 35 28.28 30.08 2.13
CA ASP A 35 27.17 29.65 1.33
C ASP A 35 26.25 28.84 2.26
N ALA A 36 25.20 29.51 2.73
CA ALA A 36 24.11 28.86 3.46
C ALA A 36 23.59 27.75 2.55
N GLY A 37 23.96 26.51 2.87
CA GLY A 37 23.68 25.34 2.06
C GLY A 37 22.20 25.20 1.78
N VAL A 38 21.80 25.61 0.57
CA VAL A 38 20.53 25.20 -0.03
C VAL A 38 20.60 23.67 -0.14
N VAL A 39 19.94 22.96 0.77
CA VAL A 39 19.72 21.54 0.65
C VAL A 39 18.86 21.33 -0.61
N VAL A 40 19.52 21.15 -1.73
CA VAL A 40 18.86 20.86 -2.99
C VAL A 40 18.31 19.44 -2.87
N VAL A 41 17.01 19.32 -2.66
CA VAL A 41 16.26 18.05 -2.69
C VAL A 41 16.21 17.59 -4.15
N THR A 42 17.34 17.08 -4.65
CA THR A 42 17.51 16.70 -6.07
C THR A 42 16.69 15.46 -6.43
N GLY A 43 16.45 14.55 -5.47
CA GLY A 43 15.69 13.32 -5.67
C GLY A 43 14.23 13.59 -6.07
N ILE A 44 13.48 14.33 -5.26
CA ILE A 44 12.06 14.65 -5.53
C ILE A 44 11.90 15.39 -6.85
N ARG A 45 12.75 16.37 -7.11
CA ARG A 45 12.68 17.14 -8.36
C ARG A 45 12.93 16.24 -9.59
N LYS A 46 13.90 15.34 -9.51
CA LYS A 46 14.22 14.40 -10.59
C LYS A 46 13.07 13.43 -10.83
N SER A 47 12.46 12.90 -9.79
CA SER A 47 11.29 12.03 -9.86
C SER A 47 10.10 12.72 -10.52
N LEU A 48 9.78 13.95 -10.09
CA LEU A 48 8.70 14.75 -10.69
C LEU A 48 8.96 15.05 -12.17
N MET A 49 10.17 15.38 -12.56
CA MET A 49 10.54 15.62 -13.96
C MET A 49 10.39 14.34 -14.79
N ALA A 50 10.87 13.20 -14.28
CA ALA A 50 10.74 11.93 -14.98
C ALA A 50 9.27 11.52 -15.16
N SER A 51 8.44 11.71 -14.13
CA SER A 51 6.99 11.50 -14.20
C SER A 51 6.30 12.39 -15.22
N GLN A 52 6.70 13.67 -15.30
CA GLN A 52 6.19 14.60 -16.31
C GLN A 52 6.64 14.23 -17.72
N ASP A 53 7.87 13.77 -17.88
CA ASP A 53 8.42 13.35 -19.17
C ASP A 53 7.69 12.09 -19.69
N THR A 54 7.40 11.12 -18.84
CA THR A 54 6.58 9.95 -19.18
C THR A 54 5.21 10.41 -19.69
N LYS A 55 4.56 11.32 -18.98
CA LYS A 55 3.26 11.87 -19.38
C LYS A 55 3.28 12.63 -20.70
N LYS A 56 4.35 13.41 -20.97
CA LYS A 56 4.49 14.17 -22.22
C LYS A 56 4.76 13.31 -23.42
N LYS A 57 5.49 12.19 -23.26
CA LYS A 57 5.90 11.30 -24.35
C LYS A 57 4.86 10.23 -24.68
N SER A 58 3.83 10.08 -23.86
CA SER A 58 2.80 9.08 -24.04
C SER A 58 1.67 9.58 -24.93
N ASP A 59 1.26 8.77 -25.88
CA ASP A 59 0.04 8.98 -26.70
C ASP A 59 -1.25 8.66 -25.92
N TYR A 60 -1.13 8.17 -24.68
CA TYR A 60 -2.21 7.76 -23.80
C TYR A 60 -2.32 8.65 -22.57
N VAL A 61 -3.49 8.69 -21.95
CA VAL A 61 -3.64 9.37 -20.65
C VAL A 61 -3.00 8.50 -19.57
N VAL A 62 -1.75 8.82 -19.25
CA VAL A 62 -0.95 8.14 -18.24
C VAL A 62 -0.49 9.12 -17.18
N ASP A 63 -0.48 8.66 -15.93
CA ASP A 63 0.24 9.30 -14.84
C ASP A 63 1.31 8.34 -14.33
N ALA A 64 2.47 8.85 -13.99
CA ALA A 64 3.58 8.04 -13.50
C ALA A 64 4.08 8.57 -12.15
N ILE A 65 4.52 7.64 -11.31
CA ILE A 65 5.32 7.91 -10.12
C ILE A 65 6.64 7.18 -10.31
N THR A 66 7.74 7.90 -10.23
CA THR A 66 9.08 7.32 -10.29
C THR A 66 9.74 7.38 -8.92
N ALA A 67 10.58 6.42 -8.59
CA ALA A 67 11.37 6.46 -7.37
C ALA A 67 12.23 7.74 -7.35
N GLU A 68 12.31 8.41 -6.19
CA GLU A 68 13.15 9.60 -6.01
C GLU A 68 14.63 9.24 -6.15
N ASP A 69 14.99 8.05 -5.67
CA ASP A 69 16.28 7.41 -5.78
C ASP A 69 16.08 5.89 -5.66
N ILE A 70 17.10 5.11 -5.94
CA ILE A 70 17.02 3.66 -5.84
C ILE A 70 16.69 3.26 -4.39
N GLY A 71 15.63 2.48 -4.21
CA GLY A 71 15.12 2.07 -2.88
C GLY A 71 14.48 3.21 -2.07
N LYS A 72 14.09 4.30 -2.73
CA LYS A 72 13.37 5.43 -2.13
C LYS A 72 12.12 5.75 -2.93
N PHE A 73 11.16 4.85 -2.86
CA PHE A 73 9.83 5.18 -3.36
C PHE A 73 9.19 6.24 -2.44
N PRO A 74 8.34 7.16 -2.94
CA PRO A 74 7.79 8.27 -2.16
C PRO A 74 7.10 7.84 -0.86
N ASN A 75 6.49 6.66 -0.86
CA ASN A 75 5.83 6.08 0.30
C ASN A 75 6.24 4.63 0.48
N ALA A 76 6.18 4.13 1.71
CA ALA A 76 6.48 2.73 2.03
C ALA A 76 5.51 1.74 1.36
N ASN A 77 4.30 2.19 1.03
CA ASN A 77 3.26 1.44 0.34
C ASN A 77 2.97 2.05 -1.03
N VAL A 78 2.80 1.19 -2.03
CA VAL A 78 2.52 1.59 -3.42
C VAL A 78 1.16 2.31 -3.54
N ALA A 79 0.12 1.82 -2.84
CA ALA A 79 -1.21 2.45 -2.88
C ALA A 79 -1.17 3.87 -2.31
N ASP A 80 -0.48 4.08 -1.17
CA ASP A 80 -0.33 5.41 -0.56
C ASP A 80 0.40 6.39 -1.49
N ALA A 81 1.39 5.90 -2.23
CA ALA A 81 2.08 6.73 -3.23
C ALA A 81 1.12 7.12 -4.37
N LEU A 82 0.33 6.17 -4.87
CA LEU A 82 -0.61 6.38 -5.97
C LEU A 82 -1.77 7.30 -5.61
N GLN A 83 -2.10 7.47 -4.32
CA GLN A 83 -3.10 8.45 -3.87
C GLN A 83 -2.74 9.89 -4.26
N GLN A 84 -1.47 10.18 -4.52
CA GLN A 84 -1.03 11.50 -4.97
C GLN A 84 -1.39 11.77 -6.44
N VAL A 85 -1.79 10.74 -7.19
CA VAL A 85 -2.19 10.87 -8.59
C VAL A 85 -3.65 11.33 -8.68
N PRO A 86 -3.96 12.39 -9.43
CA PRO A 86 -5.33 12.89 -9.58
C PRO A 86 -6.31 11.80 -10.05
N GLY A 87 -7.47 11.72 -9.39
CA GLY A 87 -8.52 10.75 -9.72
C GLY A 87 -8.25 9.33 -9.23
N ILE A 88 -7.30 9.16 -8.32
CA ILE A 88 -7.09 7.92 -7.58
C ILE A 88 -7.55 8.11 -6.14
N ALA A 89 -8.33 7.16 -5.65
CA ALA A 89 -8.68 6.99 -4.26
C ALA A 89 -8.20 5.61 -3.78
N ILE A 90 -7.83 5.51 -2.52
CA ILE A 90 -7.40 4.26 -1.91
C ILE A 90 -8.37 3.84 -0.81
N SER A 91 -8.48 2.55 -0.57
CA SER A 91 -9.07 2.00 0.64
C SER A 91 -7.98 1.43 1.52
N ASP A 92 -8.08 1.72 2.80
CA ASP A 92 -7.11 1.30 3.80
C ASP A 92 -7.55 0.00 4.47
N ALA A 93 -6.57 -0.83 4.82
CA ALA A 93 -6.71 -1.89 5.79
C ALA A 93 -5.87 -1.51 7.02
N ASN A 94 -6.56 -1.08 8.07
CA ASN A 94 -5.95 -0.71 9.35
C ASN A 94 -4.80 0.31 9.24
N GLY A 95 -5.03 1.37 8.45
CA GLY A 95 -4.09 2.49 8.31
C GLY A 95 -2.95 2.26 7.30
N GLU A 96 -3.04 1.25 6.45
CA GLU A 96 -2.17 1.05 5.28
C GLU A 96 -3.03 0.89 4.03
N GLY A 97 -2.69 1.61 2.95
CA GLY A 97 -3.41 1.54 1.69
C GLY A 97 -3.36 0.13 1.09
N GLN A 98 -4.52 -0.44 0.75
CA GLN A 98 -4.61 -1.79 0.25
C GLN A 98 -5.12 -1.86 -1.18
N LYS A 99 -6.25 -1.24 -1.47
CA LYS A 99 -6.90 -1.31 -2.78
C LYS A 99 -7.01 0.08 -3.41
N ILE A 100 -7.07 0.14 -4.74
CA ILE A 100 -7.07 1.38 -5.51
C ILE A 100 -8.33 1.48 -6.34
N THR A 101 -9.01 2.62 -6.24
CA THR A 101 -10.14 3.03 -7.08
C THR A 101 -9.68 4.13 -8.02
N VAL A 102 -9.93 3.99 -9.31
CA VAL A 102 -9.52 4.98 -10.32
C VAL A 102 -10.73 5.56 -11.01
N ARG A 103 -10.86 6.90 -11.00
CA ARG A 103 -11.99 7.63 -11.60
C ARG A 103 -13.36 7.16 -11.12
N GLY A 104 -13.49 6.74 -9.86
CA GLY A 104 -14.72 6.21 -9.29
C GLY A 104 -15.06 4.76 -9.67
N LEU A 105 -14.25 4.11 -10.51
CA LEU A 105 -14.36 2.69 -10.79
C LEU A 105 -13.61 1.88 -9.75
N GLY A 106 -14.28 0.92 -9.11
CA GLY A 106 -13.78 0.13 -8.00
C GLY A 106 -12.51 -0.67 -8.33
N PRO A 107 -11.87 -1.24 -7.31
CA PRO A 107 -10.59 -1.95 -7.47
C PRO A 107 -10.66 -3.11 -8.46
N GLU A 108 -11.80 -3.78 -8.55
CA GLU A 108 -12.08 -4.92 -9.44
C GLU A 108 -12.08 -4.57 -10.93
N PHE A 109 -12.19 -3.27 -11.26
CA PHE A 109 -12.16 -2.75 -12.62
C PHE A 109 -10.76 -2.37 -13.11
N ASN A 110 -9.75 -2.49 -12.25
CA ASN A 110 -8.36 -2.19 -12.57
C ASN A 110 -7.59 -3.47 -12.90
N THR A 111 -6.66 -3.37 -13.84
CA THR A 111 -5.66 -4.42 -14.11
C THR A 111 -4.31 -4.00 -13.56
N VAL A 112 -3.66 -4.88 -12.82
CA VAL A 112 -2.32 -4.62 -12.31
C VAL A 112 -1.32 -5.50 -13.03
N LEU A 113 -0.24 -4.87 -13.49
CA LEU A 113 0.85 -5.50 -14.21
C LEU A 113 2.15 -5.38 -13.41
N TRP A 114 3.05 -6.31 -13.65
CA TRP A 114 4.44 -6.30 -13.20
C TRP A 114 5.34 -6.36 -14.41
N ASN A 115 6.05 -5.28 -14.70
CA ASN A 115 6.86 -5.15 -15.92
C ASN A 115 6.07 -5.44 -17.21
N GLY A 116 4.83 -4.92 -17.31
CA GLY A 116 3.93 -5.11 -18.46
C GLY A 116 3.16 -6.44 -18.48
N ARG A 117 3.29 -7.30 -17.47
CA ARG A 117 2.70 -8.65 -17.40
C ARG A 117 1.72 -8.75 -16.25
N ARG A 118 0.60 -9.43 -16.47
CA ARG A 118 -0.40 -9.60 -15.42
C ARG A 118 0.18 -10.33 -14.21
N ILE A 119 0.02 -9.74 -13.03
CA ILE A 119 0.42 -10.34 -11.76
C ILE A 119 -0.80 -10.96 -11.06
N ALA A 120 -0.58 -12.13 -10.45
CA ALA A 120 -1.61 -12.78 -9.64
C ALA A 120 -1.83 -12.01 -8.31
N THR A 121 -3.05 -12.07 -7.81
CA THR A 121 -3.47 -11.46 -6.55
C THR A 121 -3.92 -12.52 -5.55
N ASP A 122 -3.75 -12.25 -4.27
CA ASP A 122 -4.28 -13.05 -3.16
C ASP A 122 -5.73 -12.69 -2.80
N ALA A 123 -6.30 -11.68 -3.44
CA ALA A 123 -7.69 -11.28 -3.25
C ALA A 123 -8.65 -12.37 -3.78
N THR A 124 -9.81 -12.49 -3.14
CA THR A 124 -10.87 -13.43 -3.56
C THR A 124 -11.70 -12.92 -4.73
N ASP A 125 -11.56 -11.64 -5.05
CA ASP A 125 -12.18 -10.95 -6.18
C ASP A 125 -11.12 -10.59 -7.24
N ARG A 126 -11.48 -9.77 -8.22
CA ARG A 126 -10.56 -9.30 -9.27
C ARG A 126 -9.64 -8.15 -8.83
N SER A 127 -9.81 -7.66 -7.61
CA SER A 127 -8.98 -6.56 -7.10
C SER A 127 -7.56 -7.01 -6.81
N PHE A 128 -6.65 -6.06 -6.71
CA PHE A 128 -5.27 -6.29 -6.33
C PHE A 128 -4.96 -5.66 -4.97
N ASN A 129 -4.30 -6.43 -4.10
CA ASN A 129 -3.88 -5.98 -2.78
C ASN A 129 -2.44 -5.43 -2.86
N PHE A 130 -2.30 -4.11 -2.94
CA PHE A 130 -1.00 -3.43 -3.08
C PHE A 130 -0.14 -3.51 -1.82
N ASP A 131 -0.75 -3.80 -0.67
CA ASP A 131 -0.05 -4.01 0.59
C ASP A 131 0.85 -5.26 0.59
N THR A 132 0.68 -6.17 -0.36
CA THR A 132 1.50 -7.38 -0.49
C THR A 132 2.88 -7.13 -1.09
N ILE A 133 3.11 -6.00 -1.78
CA ILE A 133 4.34 -5.71 -2.50
C ILE A 133 5.11 -4.57 -1.82
N SER A 134 6.42 -4.76 -1.63
CA SER A 134 7.30 -3.69 -1.17
C SER A 134 7.55 -2.67 -2.27
N SER A 135 7.27 -1.41 -1.98
CA SER A 135 7.53 -0.29 -2.89
C SER A 135 9.02 -0.07 -3.17
N ASP A 136 9.91 -0.45 -2.25
CA ASP A 136 11.36 -0.30 -2.42
C ASP A 136 11.92 -1.13 -3.61
N LEU A 137 11.19 -2.18 -4.05
CA LEU A 137 11.57 -2.98 -5.22
C LEU A 137 11.25 -2.30 -6.55
N LEU A 138 10.47 -1.22 -6.54
CA LEU A 138 9.99 -0.54 -7.75
C LEU A 138 10.93 0.59 -8.16
N GLY A 139 11.15 0.71 -9.46
CA GLY A 139 11.75 1.89 -10.08
C GLY A 139 10.71 2.94 -10.45
N GLY A 140 9.46 2.53 -10.63
CA GLY A 140 8.33 3.39 -10.96
C GLY A 140 7.03 2.65 -11.08
N THR A 141 5.95 3.42 -11.17
CA THR A 141 4.59 2.91 -11.42
C THR A 141 3.90 3.81 -12.41
N GLU A 142 3.26 3.23 -13.41
CA GLU A 142 2.50 3.93 -14.42
C GLU A 142 1.02 3.57 -14.33
N VAL A 143 0.14 4.56 -14.36
CA VAL A 143 -1.31 4.39 -14.32
C VAL A 143 -1.90 4.87 -15.62
N TYR A 144 -2.23 3.93 -16.49
CA TYR A 144 -2.91 4.18 -17.77
C TYR A 144 -4.41 4.32 -17.52
N LYS A 145 -4.93 5.51 -17.75
CA LYS A 145 -6.36 5.84 -17.56
C LYS A 145 -7.17 5.71 -18.84
N THR A 146 -6.50 5.42 -19.95
CA THR A 146 -7.09 5.05 -21.25
C THR A 146 -6.52 3.72 -21.70
N THR A 147 -7.26 3.02 -22.56
CA THR A 147 -6.81 1.76 -23.12
C THR A 147 -5.52 1.96 -23.93
N ASN A 148 -4.53 1.12 -23.65
CA ASN A 148 -3.28 1.08 -24.38
C ASN A 148 -3.16 -0.29 -25.06
N VAL A 149 -3.09 -0.30 -26.41
CA VAL A 149 -3.04 -1.54 -27.20
C VAL A 149 -1.76 -2.35 -27.01
N ALA A 150 -0.70 -1.74 -26.50
CA ALA A 150 0.56 -2.40 -26.19
C ALA A 150 0.53 -3.15 -24.84
N LEU A 151 -0.49 -2.92 -24.01
CA LEU A 151 -0.64 -3.55 -22.72
C LEU A 151 -1.72 -4.63 -22.72
N GLN A 152 -1.62 -5.56 -21.78
CA GLN A 152 -2.66 -6.58 -21.61
C GLN A 152 -4.01 -5.93 -21.24
N THR A 153 -5.06 -6.33 -21.94
CA THR A 153 -6.41 -5.84 -21.72
C THR A 153 -7.04 -6.39 -20.44
N GLY A 154 -8.06 -5.73 -19.91
CA GLY A 154 -8.86 -6.22 -18.79
C GLY A 154 -9.23 -5.18 -17.75
N GLY A 155 -8.60 -4.02 -17.73
CA GLY A 155 -8.91 -2.92 -16.84
C GLY A 155 -9.72 -1.84 -17.54
N ILE A 156 -11.04 -1.79 -17.32
CA ILE A 156 -11.87 -0.69 -17.83
C ILE A 156 -11.73 0.58 -17.01
N GLY A 157 -11.32 0.46 -15.74
CA GLY A 157 -11.01 1.59 -14.86
C GLY A 157 -9.62 2.15 -15.15
N SER A 158 -8.62 1.29 -15.12
CA SER A 158 -7.23 1.61 -15.43
C SER A 158 -6.39 0.35 -15.62
N THR A 159 -5.19 0.55 -16.18
CA THR A 159 -4.10 -0.42 -16.13
C THR A 159 -2.96 0.20 -15.32
N ILE A 160 -2.53 -0.46 -14.25
CA ILE A 160 -1.48 -0.02 -13.34
C ILE A 160 -0.27 -0.93 -13.58
N ASP A 161 0.83 -0.38 -14.08
CA ASP A 161 2.06 -1.13 -14.33
C ASP A 161 3.12 -0.80 -13.28
N LEU A 162 3.53 -1.83 -12.53
CA LEU A 162 4.56 -1.78 -11.51
C LEU A 162 5.90 -2.14 -12.15
N ASN A 163 6.75 -1.16 -12.35
CA ASN A 163 7.99 -1.31 -13.09
C ASN A 163 9.18 -1.44 -12.14
N THR A 164 10.00 -2.49 -12.31
CA THR A 164 11.27 -2.65 -11.63
C THR A 164 12.40 -2.00 -12.40
N LEU A 165 13.51 -1.73 -11.71
CA LEU A 165 14.73 -1.27 -12.35
C LEU A 165 15.32 -2.37 -13.25
N ARG A 166 15.91 -1.97 -14.38
CA ARG A 166 16.56 -2.86 -15.33
C ARG A 166 18.07 -2.62 -15.37
N PRO A 167 18.91 -3.66 -15.34
CA PRO A 167 20.37 -3.49 -15.23
C PRO A 167 21.03 -2.81 -16.42
N LEU A 168 20.53 -2.98 -17.65
CA LEU A 168 21.11 -2.33 -18.82
C LEU A 168 20.75 -0.83 -18.92
N ASP A 169 19.67 -0.40 -18.22
CA ASP A 169 19.28 1.01 -18.14
C ASP A 169 20.15 1.79 -17.13
N LEU A 170 20.79 1.05 -16.20
CA LEU A 170 21.71 1.60 -15.22
C LEU A 170 23.13 1.65 -15.81
N ARG A 171 23.53 2.82 -16.30
CA ARG A 171 24.79 3.01 -17.03
C ARG A 171 26.06 2.71 -16.23
N LYS A 172 25.97 2.53 -14.89
CA LYS A 172 27.09 2.30 -13.98
C LYS A 172 26.71 1.16 -13.02
N PRO A 173 27.71 0.42 -12.50
CA PRO A 173 27.47 -0.50 -11.39
C PRO A 173 26.84 0.23 -10.21
N VAL A 174 25.80 -0.36 -9.63
CA VAL A 174 25.06 0.21 -8.52
C VAL A 174 25.04 -0.81 -7.38
N ALA A 175 25.40 -0.36 -6.18
CA ALA A 175 25.19 -1.09 -4.94
C ALA A 175 24.57 -0.13 -3.93
N VAL A 176 23.37 -0.45 -3.48
CA VAL A 176 22.62 0.35 -2.50
C VAL A 176 22.26 -0.52 -1.32
N PHE A 177 22.46 0.00 -0.13
CA PHE A 177 21.94 -0.56 1.10
C PHE A 177 21.25 0.56 1.89
N SER A 178 20.04 0.30 2.35
CA SER A 178 19.27 1.21 3.17
C SER A 178 18.73 0.47 4.39
N ALA A 179 18.91 1.07 5.58
CA ALA A 179 18.28 0.61 6.81
C ALA A 179 17.51 1.78 7.41
N ARG A 180 16.25 1.53 7.75
CA ARG A 180 15.34 2.53 8.33
C ARG A 180 14.69 1.95 9.58
N ALA A 181 14.27 2.82 10.48
CA ALA A 181 13.44 2.46 11.62
C ALA A 181 12.15 3.28 11.55
N LEU A 182 11.02 2.60 11.51
CA LEU A 182 9.70 3.21 11.61
C LEU A 182 9.29 3.26 13.08
N TYR A 183 8.89 4.44 13.55
CA TYR A 183 8.32 4.60 14.89
C TYR A 183 6.82 4.79 14.79
N ASP A 184 6.08 3.89 15.39
CA ASP A 184 4.62 4.04 15.54
C ASP A 184 4.31 4.61 16.93
N LYS A 185 3.58 5.72 16.95
CA LYS A 185 3.26 6.46 18.18
C LYS A 185 2.30 5.69 19.08
N ASN A 186 1.34 4.99 18.52
CA ASN A 186 0.30 4.31 19.28
C ASN A 186 0.84 3.07 19.98
N SER A 187 1.68 2.30 19.27
CA SER A 187 2.35 1.12 19.84
C SER A 187 3.61 1.47 20.63
N SER A 188 4.14 2.71 20.44
CA SER A 188 5.43 3.16 21.01
C SER A 188 6.60 2.25 20.65
N LYS A 189 6.56 1.63 19.46
CA LYS A 189 7.58 0.70 18.99
C LYS A 189 8.35 1.24 17.80
N PHE A 190 9.64 0.88 17.77
CA PHE A 190 10.46 1.00 16.57
C PHE A 190 10.46 -0.33 15.84
N THR A 191 10.24 -0.30 14.53
CA THR A 191 10.25 -1.48 13.67
C THR A 191 11.23 -1.30 12.52
N PRO A 192 11.99 -2.35 12.17
CA PRO A 192 13.05 -2.25 11.16
C PRO A 192 12.50 -2.33 9.74
N GLU A 193 13.14 -1.57 8.85
CA GLU A 193 13.03 -1.70 7.41
C GLU A 193 14.43 -1.77 6.82
N ALA A 194 14.64 -2.67 5.87
CA ALA A 194 15.91 -2.83 5.18
C ALA A 194 15.70 -3.06 3.69
N PHE A 195 16.58 -2.49 2.89
CA PHE A 195 16.61 -2.68 1.44
C PHE A 195 18.05 -2.83 0.97
N ALA A 196 18.27 -3.74 0.03
CA ALA A 196 19.54 -3.90 -0.65
C ALA A 196 19.31 -4.10 -2.15
N LEU A 197 20.14 -3.46 -2.97
CA LEU A 197 20.15 -3.65 -4.41
C LEU A 197 21.60 -3.72 -4.90
N PHE A 198 21.85 -4.66 -5.77
CA PHE A 198 23.09 -4.77 -6.52
C PHE A 198 22.76 -4.87 -8.01
N SER A 199 23.42 -4.06 -8.83
CA SER A 199 23.32 -4.11 -10.29
C SER A 199 24.68 -3.89 -10.94
N ARG A 200 25.00 -4.72 -11.91
CA ARG A 200 26.24 -4.60 -12.68
C ARG A 200 26.08 -5.13 -14.10
N THR A 201 26.78 -4.49 -15.02
CA THR A 201 26.94 -4.98 -16.39
C THR A 201 28.30 -5.65 -16.58
N PHE A 202 28.33 -6.68 -17.43
CA PHE A 202 29.47 -7.50 -17.82
C PHE A 202 29.53 -7.62 -19.33
N LEU A 203 30.60 -8.22 -19.87
CA LEU A 203 30.79 -8.49 -21.29
C LEU A 203 30.61 -7.22 -22.13
N ASP A 204 31.34 -6.16 -21.77
CA ASP A 204 31.29 -4.86 -22.46
C ASP A 204 29.87 -4.26 -22.54
N GLY A 205 29.08 -4.46 -21.46
CA GLY A 205 27.74 -3.92 -21.36
C GLY A 205 26.65 -4.78 -22.03
N ARG A 206 26.99 -5.98 -22.51
CA ARG A 206 26.02 -6.91 -23.13
C ARG A 206 25.21 -7.71 -22.12
N LEU A 207 25.80 -8.07 -20.97
CA LEU A 207 25.10 -8.79 -19.91
C LEU A 207 24.87 -7.87 -18.73
N GLY A 208 23.62 -7.68 -18.37
CA GLY A 208 23.20 -6.93 -17.17
C GLY A 208 22.59 -7.88 -16.15
N VAL A 209 22.99 -7.74 -14.88
CA VAL A 209 22.43 -8.50 -13.76
C VAL A 209 22.02 -7.51 -12.68
N LEU A 210 20.82 -7.67 -12.15
CA LEU A 210 20.29 -6.92 -11.02
C LEU A 210 19.64 -7.88 -10.04
N VAL A 211 19.90 -7.68 -8.75
CA VAL A 211 19.20 -8.33 -7.65
C VAL A 211 18.83 -7.28 -6.61
N ALA A 212 17.63 -7.40 -6.05
CA ALA A 212 17.18 -6.53 -4.97
C ALA A 212 16.38 -7.33 -3.94
N ALA A 213 16.51 -6.95 -2.68
CA ALA A 213 15.79 -7.54 -1.57
C ALA A 213 15.30 -6.45 -0.62
N SER A 214 14.11 -6.65 -0.06
CA SER A 214 13.50 -5.77 0.93
C SER A 214 12.95 -6.57 2.10
N TYR A 215 13.04 -5.99 3.27
CA TYR A 215 12.41 -6.44 4.50
C TYR A 215 11.75 -5.26 5.20
N GLN A 216 10.50 -5.43 5.59
CA GLN A 216 9.77 -4.41 6.32
C GLN A 216 8.94 -5.06 7.42
N ARG A 217 9.01 -4.51 8.62
CA ARG A 217 8.13 -4.85 9.72
C ARG A 217 7.45 -3.59 10.24
N ARG A 218 6.15 -3.73 10.57
CA ARG A 218 5.36 -2.68 11.20
C ARG A 218 4.53 -3.28 12.33
N ASP A 219 4.65 -2.72 13.53
CA ASP A 219 3.82 -3.04 14.68
C ASP A 219 3.01 -1.79 15.01
N ASP A 220 1.70 -1.84 14.91
CA ASP A 220 0.81 -0.72 15.18
C ASP A 220 -0.34 -1.09 16.12
N ILE A 221 -1.00 -0.06 16.67
CA ILE A 221 -2.22 -0.19 17.45
C ILE A 221 -3.24 0.77 16.87
N ASN A 222 -4.34 0.19 16.40
CA ASN A 222 -5.47 0.93 15.86
C ASN A 222 -6.61 0.95 16.86
N GLN A 223 -7.24 2.12 16.99
CA GLN A 223 -8.39 2.32 17.86
C GLN A 223 -9.53 2.87 17.03
N TYR A 224 -10.66 2.17 17.07
CA TYR A 224 -11.85 2.54 16.32
C TYR A 224 -13.03 2.74 17.27
N THR A 225 -13.87 3.69 16.93
CA THR A 225 -15.23 3.78 17.47
C THR A 225 -16.17 3.72 16.26
N THR A 226 -17.00 2.71 16.23
CA THR A 226 -17.83 2.43 15.06
C THR A 226 -19.29 2.32 15.47
N THR A 227 -20.16 2.93 14.67
CA THR A 227 -21.60 2.64 14.67
C THR A 227 -21.87 1.77 13.47
N ALA A 228 -22.17 0.49 13.72
CA ALA A 228 -22.40 -0.48 12.66
C ALA A 228 -23.87 -0.89 12.58
N GLN A 229 -24.29 -1.24 11.38
CA GLN A 229 -25.61 -1.81 11.11
C GLN A 229 -26.78 -0.94 11.58
N TRP A 230 -27.03 0.13 10.85
CA TRP A 230 -28.31 0.83 10.99
C TRP A 230 -29.44 -0.05 10.46
N SER A 231 -30.35 -0.43 11.33
CA SER A 231 -31.48 -1.32 11.01
C SER A 231 -32.81 -0.64 11.35
N PRO A 232 -33.86 -0.83 10.55
CA PRO A 232 -35.18 -0.41 10.94
C PRO A 232 -35.69 -1.30 12.09
N ILE A 233 -36.19 -0.67 13.13
CA ILE A 233 -36.85 -1.35 14.26
C ILE A 233 -38.17 -0.65 14.57
N ASP A 234 -39.14 -1.42 15.04
CA ASP A 234 -40.41 -0.86 15.50
C ASP A 234 -40.28 -0.45 16.96
N ILE A 235 -40.56 0.80 17.23
CA ILE A 235 -40.48 1.43 18.54
C ILE A 235 -41.86 1.80 19.00
N SER A 236 -42.24 1.36 20.19
CA SER A 236 -43.50 1.73 20.84
C SER A 236 -43.40 3.12 21.48
N SER A 237 -44.54 3.75 21.70
CA SER A 237 -44.63 5.08 22.32
C SER A 237 -44.01 5.11 23.72
N SER A 238 -44.05 4.01 24.47
CA SER A 238 -43.42 3.90 25.80
C SER A 238 -41.90 3.87 25.78
N GLN A 239 -41.28 3.53 24.65
CA GLN A 239 -39.82 3.49 24.48
C GLN A 239 -39.23 4.86 24.11
N LEU A 240 -40.07 5.77 23.58
CA LEU A 240 -39.67 7.12 23.17
C LEU A 240 -39.62 8.07 24.38
N ASN A 241 -38.60 8.90 24.40
CA ASN A 241 -38.55 10.06 25.29
C ASN A 241 -39.31 11.23 24.65
N LEU A 242 -40.59 11.28 24.84
CA LEU A 242 -41.48 12.30 24.26
C LEU A 242 -41.20 13.73 24.76
N PHE A 243 -40.47 13.88 25.86
CA PHE A 243 -40.19 15.19 26.48
C PHE A 243 -38.89 15.84 26.01
N ALA A 244 -37.95 15.09 25.46
CA ALA A 244 -36.63 15.61 25.14
C ALA A 244 -36.58 16.48 23.87
N ASN A 245 -37.47 16.32 22.91
CA ASN A 245 -37.37 17.00 21.62
C ASN A 245 -38.68 17.66 21.08
N GLY A 246 -39.83 17.49 21.72
CA GLY A 246 -41.07 18.05 21.23
C GLY A 246 -41.53 17.54 19.85
N GLN A 247 -40.84 16.59 19.28
CA GLN A 247 -41.05 16.03 17.93
C GLN A 247 -40.96 14.50 17.93
N GLY A 248 -41.71 13.86 18.82
CA GLY A 248 -41.90 12.42 18.70
C GLY A 248 -42.91 12.13 17.58
N ASN A 249 -42.50 11.45 16.51
CA ASN A 249 -43.42 10.97 15.46
C ASN A 249 -44.35 9.86 15.94
N GLY A 250 -44.38 9.60 17.27
CA GLY A 250 -45.17 8.53 17.88
C GLY A 250 -44.54 7.12 17.67
N ALA A 251 -45.36 6.10 17.95
CA ALA A 251 -44.94 4.71 17.67
C ALA A 251 -44.77 4.50 16.16
N GLY A 252 -43.73 3.76 15.79
CA GLY A 252 -43.48 3.49 14.39
C GLY A 252 -42.06 2.88 14.15
N THR A 253 -41.72 2.79 12.88
CA THR A 253 -40.42 2.27 12.44
C THR A 253 -39.34 3.36 12.50
N TYR A 254 -38.27 3.08 13.20
CA TYR A 254 -37.11 3.97 13.39
C TYR A 254 -35.83 3.32 12.92
N TRP A 255 -34.90 4.13 12.40
CA TRP A 255 -33.54 3.67 12.10
C TRP A 255 -32.73 3.70 13.38
N PHE A 256 -32.25 2.52 13.76
CA PHE A 256 -31.54 2.29 15.01
C PHE A 256 -30.12 1.76 14.73
N PRO A 257 -29.09 2.27 15.44
CA PRO A 257 -27.73 1.71 15.36
C PRO A 257 -27.72 0.37 16.14
N ALA A 258 -27.73 -0.72 15.39
CA ALA A 258 -27.82 -2.07 15.98
C ALA A 258 -26.57 -2.47 16.75
N LYS A 259 -25.41 -1.86 16.46
CA LYS A 259 -24.15 -2.15 17.13
C LYS A 259 -23.30 -0.90 17.26
N LEU A 260 -22.82 -0.65 18.48
CA LEU A 260 -21.80 0.36 18.78
C LEU A 260 -20.57 -0.35 19.30
N THR A 261 -19.39 -0.03 18.75
CA THR A 261 -18.14 -0.66 19.18
C THR A 261 -17.06 0.35 19.52
N ASN A 262 -16.21 -0.06 20.47
CA ASN A 262 -14.89 0.53 20.68
C ASN A 262 -13.88 -0.61 20.57
N ASP A 263 -13.05 -0.54 19.54
CA ASP A 263 -12.12 -1.59 19.15
C ASP A 263 -10.69 -1.13 19.41
N VAL A 264 -9.87 -2.02 19.95
CA VAL A 264 -8.42 -1.85 20.06
C VAL A 264 -7.79 -3.06 19.40
N ILE A 265 -7.13 -2.83 18.26
CA ILE A 265 -6.51 -3.88 17.46
C ILE A 265 -5.01 -3.62 17.39
N LYS A 266 -4.23 -4.60 17.86
CA LYS A 266 -2.78 -4.65 17.71
C LYS A 266 -2.46 -5.45 16.46
N GLU A 267 -1.67 -4.87 15.57
CA GLU A 267 -1.26 -5.54 14.35
C GLU A 267 0.25 -5.63 14.23
N GLN A 268 0.70 -6.76 13.71
CA GLN A 268 2.07 -6.99 13.28
C GLN A 268 2.03 -7.33 11.81
N ARG A 269 2.67 -6.50 10.99
CA ARG A 269 2.83 -6.71 9.55
C ARG A 269 4.28 -7.00 9.25
N GLU A 270 4.51 -8.00 8.43
CA GLU A 270 5.83 -8.35 7.92
C GLU A 270 5.76 -8.51 6.40
N ARG A 271 6.69 -7.87 5.71
CA ARG A 271 6.80 -7.93 4.25
C ARG A 271 8.23 -8.24 3.86
N LYS A 272 8.40 -9.28 3.04
CA LYS A 272 9.67 -9.70 2.46
C LYS A 272 9.54 -9.66 0.95
N GLY A 273 10.44 -8.99 0.29
CA GLY A 273 10.44 -8.89 -1.15
C GLY A 273 11.80 -9.23 -1.73
N PHE A 274 11.79 -9.87 -2.88
CA PHE A 274 12.99 -10.16 -3.66
C PHE A 274 12.65 -10.02 -5.15
N ASN A 275 13.52 -9.38 -5.91
CA ASN A 275 13.49 -9.43 -7.36
C ASN A 275 14.88 -9.65 -7.95
N ALA A 276 14.92 -10.30 -9.11
CA ALA A 276 16.13 -10.48 -9.89
C ALA A 276 15.81 -10.26 -11.37
N THR A 277 16.72 -9.60 -12.07
CA THR A 277 16.62 -9.35 -13.52
C THR A 277 17.95 -9.62 -14.18
N VAL A 278 17.92 -10.40 -15.24
CA VAL A 278 19.06 -10.63 -16.13
C VAL A 278 18.67 -10.16 -17.52
N GLN A 279 19.50 -9.32 -18.12
CA GLN A 279 19.33 -8.87 -19.49
C GLN A 279 20.56 -9.25 -20.30
N TYR A 280 20.33 -9.77 -21.50
CA TYR A 280 21.39 -10.07 -22.43
C TYR A 280 21.14 -9.44 -23.79
N LYS A 281 22.08 -8.63 -24.24
CA LYS A 281 22.08 -7.93 -25.51
C LYS A 281 22.89 -8.74 -26.53
N PHE A 282 22.18 -9.47 -27.40
CA PHE A 282 22.81 -10.24 -28.49
C PHE A 282 23.39 -9.31 -29.55
N SER A 283 22.62 -8.27 -29.89
CA SER A 283 22.99 -7.16 -30.78
C SER A 283 22.33 -5.87 -30.26
N ASP A 284 22.61 -4.73 -30.91
CA ASP A 284 21.93 -3.47 -30.54
C ASP A 284 20.43 -3.55 -30.73
N ASP A 285 19.97 -4.41 -31.61
CA ASP A 285 18.56 -4.59 -31.99
C ASP A 285 17.87 -5.75 -31.25
N LEU A 286 18.63 -6.67 -30.60
CA LEU A 286 18.06 -7.88 -30.01
C LEU A 286 18.48 -8.03 -28.54
N VAL A 287 17.50 -7.87 -27.66
CA VAL A 287 17.67 -7.92 -26.20
C VAL A 287 16.72 -8.96 -25.58
N LEU A 288 17.29 -9.87 -24.80
CA LEU A 288 16.56 -10.78 -23.93
C LEU A 288 16.56 -10.22 -22.51
N SER A 289 15.41 -10.19 -21.88
CA SER A 289 15.25 -9.86 -20.47
C SER A 289 14.53 -11.00 -19.76
N VAL A 290 15.11 -11.50 -18.68
CA VAL A 290 14.50 -12.52 -17.81
C VAL A 290 14.42 -11.92 -16.41
N ASP A 291 13.24 -11.95 -15.82
CA ASP A 291 13.01 -11.37 -14.49
C ASP A 291 12.14 -12.29 -13.64
N GLY A 292 12.38 -12.22 -12.34
CA GLY A 292 11.62 -12.94 -11.34
C GLY A 292 11.39 -12.11 -10.08
N MET A 293 10.23 -12.31 -9.46
CA MET A 293 9.81 -11.65 -8.23
C MET A 293 9.27 -12.68 -7.24
N TYR A 294 9.59 -12.45 -5.98
CA TYR A 294 9.01 -13.13 -4.82
C TYR A 294 8.57 -12.08 -3.81
N SER A 295 7.35 -12.19 -3.33
CA SER A 295 6.85 -11.38 -2.22
C SER A 295 6.13 -12.27 -1.22
N ALA A 296 6.49 -12.13 0.05
CA ALA A 296 5.80 -12.74 1.17
C ALA A 296 5.31 -11.64 2.13
N PHE A 297 4.04 -11.68 2.43
CA PHE A 297 3.35 -10.73 3.29
C PHE A 297 2.59 -11.47 4.38
N ALA A 298 2.67 -11.01 5.61
CA ALA A 298 1.91 -11.55 6.72
C ALA A 298 1.39 -10.41 7.61
N VAL A 299 0.12 -10.52 8.01
CA VAL A 299 -0.51 -9.69 9.05
C VAL A 299 -1.01 -10.63 10.14
N ARG A 300 -0.70 -10.30 11.38
CA ARG A 300 -1.26 -10.92 12.58
C ARG A 300 -1.93 -9.86 13.40
N SER A 301 -3.21 -10.05 13.67
CA SER A 301 -4.02 -9.09 14.43
C SER A 301 -4.51 -9.71 15.72
N ASP A 302 -4.33 -8.99 16.81
CA ASP A 302 -4.82 -9.32 18.14
C ASP A 302 -5.66 -8.16 18.66
N GLY A 303 -7.00 -8.31 18.67
CA GLY A 303 -7.93 -7.25 18.99
C GLY A 303 -8.89 -7.59 20.11
N ILE A 304 -9.41 -6.53 20.72
CA ILE A 304 -10.54 -6.58 21.65
C ILE A 304 -11.56 -5.56 21.15
N GLU A 305 -12.77 -6.04 20.90
CA GLU A 305 -13.93 -5.23 20.64
C GLU A 305 -14.77 -5.14 21.90
N LYS A 306 -15.13 -3.92 22.31
CA LYS A 306 -16.14 -3.66 23.33
C LYS A 306 -17.39 -3.23 22.60
N ALA A 307 -18.41 -4.09 22.58
CA ALA A 307 -19.61 -3.94 21.80
C ALA A 307 -20.85 -3.76 22.67
N TRP A 308 -21.74 -2.84 22.25
CA TRP A 308 -23.11 -2.74 22.73
C TRP A 308 -24.02 -3.10 21.59
N PHE A 309 -24.85 -4.11 21.80
CA PHE A 309 -25.84 -4.54 20.83
C PHE A 309 -27.19 -3.90 21.16
N GLY A 310 -27.69 -3.10 20.20
CA GLY A 310 -28.97 -2.44 20.30
C GLY A 310 -30.09 -3.30 19.76
N ASN A 311 -30.91 -3.80 20.67
CA ASN A 311 -32.20 -4.39 20.36
C ASN A 311 -33.24 -3.82 21.34
N THR A 312 -34.52 -4.01 21.05
CA THR A 312 -35.62 -3.42 21.85
C THR A 312 -35.60 -3.87 23.31
N SER A 313 -35.07 -5.08 23.60
CA SER A 313 -34.97 -5.61 24.97
C SER A 313 -33.76 -5.09 25.76
N SER A 314 -32.76 -4.55 25.10
CA SER A 314 -31.55 -4.00 25.73
C SER A 314 -31.61 -2.47 25.96
N ILE A 315 -32.70 -1.82 25.59
CA ILE A 315 -32.87 -0.38 25.66
C ILE A 315 -33.79 -0.01 26.83
N GLN A 316 -33.38 0.99 27.59
CA GLN A 316 -34.20 1.51 28.67
C GLN A 316 -35.45 2.19 28.13
N THR A 317 -36.60 1.81 28.64
CA THR A 317 -37.89 2.40 28.31
C THR A 317 -37.87 3.93 28.50
N GLY A 318 -38.40 4.68 27.54
CA GLY A 318 -38.45 6.15 27.59
C GLY A 318 -37.14 6.85 27.34
N SER A 319 -36.05 6.14 26.92
CA SER A 319 -34.74 6.74 26.70
C SER A 319 -34.44 7.14 25.24
N ILE A 320 -35.24 6.69 24.28
CA ILE A 320 -35.01 6.90 22.85
C ILE A 320 -35.36 8.32 22.44
N THR A 321 -34.44 8.98 21.80
CA THR A 321 -34.64 10.25 21.10
C THR A 321 -34.29 10.06 19.63
N ALA A 322 -35.12 10.54 18.72
CA ALA A 322 -34.91 10.44 17.29
C ALA A 322 -35.04 11.81 16.61
N ASP A 323 -34.50 11.94 15.42
CA ASP A 323 -34.63 13.11 14.57
C ASP A 323 -35.94 13.07 13.73
N LYS A 324 -36.15 14.09 12.91
CA LYS A 324 -37.30 14.20 12.01
C LYS A 324 -37.41 13.11 10.94
N ASN A 325 -36.31 12.38 10.70
CA ASN A 325 -36.25 11.28 9.72
C ASN A 325 -36.41 9.91 10.40
N ASN A 326 -36.82 9.87 11.67
CA ASN A 326 -36.87 8.68 12.51
C ASN A 326 -35.51 8.00 12.72
N ALA A 327 -34.40 8.73 12.61
CA ALA A 327 -33.09 8.20 12.97
C ALA A 327 -32.86 8.42 14.48
N VAL A 328 -32.55 7.34 15.20
CA VAL A 328 -32.29 7.40 16.64
C VAL A 328 -30.96 8.07 16.92
N THR A 329 -31.00 9.19 17.65
CA THR A 329 -29.83 10.02 17.97
C THR A 329 -29.31 9.81 19.38
N ARG A 330 -30.19 9.32 20.28
CA ARG A 330 -29.83 9.07 21.69
C ARG A 330 -30.69 7.94 22.26
N TYR A 331 -30.10 7.14 23.10
CA TYR A 331 -30.75 6.09 23.88
C TYR A 331 -29.87 5.63 25.03
N SER A 332 -30.44 4.87 25.98
CA SER A 332 -29.70 4.28 27.09
C SER A 332 -29.82 2.75 27.06
N PHE A 333 -28.70 2.07 27.25
CA PHE A 333 -28.68 0.63 27.38
C PHE A 333 -29.01 0.21 28.82
N ILE A 334 -29.74 -0.89 28.97
CA ILE A 334 -29.97 -1.57 30.26
C ILE A 334 -28.81 -2.51 30.55
N ASN A 335 -28.27 -3.14 29.51
CA ASN A 335 -27.24 -4.16 29.61
C ASN A 335 -25.83 -3.55 29.46
N GLY A 336 -24.85 -4.18 30.10
CA GLY A 336 -23.44 -3.84 29.91
C GLY A 336 -22.93 -4.25 28.53
N PRO A 337 -21.74 -3.80 28.16
CA PRO A 337 -21.12 -4.18 26.90
C PRO A 337 -20.67 -5.63 26.92
N GLU A 338 -20.62 -6.23 25.73
CA GLU A 338 -19.92 -7.47 25.50
C GLU A 338 -18.48 -7.23 25.10
N PHE A 339 -17.59 -8.14 25.48
CA PHE A 339 -16.20 -8.13 25.03
C PHE A 339 -15.97 -9.27 24.08
N VAL A 340 -15.50 -8.94 22.87
CA VAL A 340 -15.23 -9.91 21.81
C VAL A 340 -13.73 -9.91 21.53
N LYS A 341 -13.12 -11.09 21.53
CA LYS A 341 -11.73 -11.26 21.07
C LYS A 341 -11.74 -11.39 19.57
N LEU A 342 -10.93 -10.56 18.90
CA LEU A 342 -10.80 -10.52 17.46
C LEU A 342 -9.38 -10.94 17.07
N ASN A 343 -9.26 -11.98 16.26
CA ASN A 343 -8.00 -12.40 15.67
C ASN A 343 -8.21 -12.51 14.16
N PHE A 344 -7.43 -11.75 13.38
CA PHE A 344 -7.42 -11.78 11.93
C PHE A 344 -5.99 -11.99 11.48
N ASP A 345 -5.70 -13.15 10.94
CA ASP A 345 -4.39 -13.45 10.37
C ASP A 345 -4.54 -13.60 8.86
N ARG A 346 -3.63 -12.93 8.12
CA ARG A 346 -3.54 -13.07 6.68
C ARG A 346 -2.08 -13.27 6.31
N ALA A 347 -1.83 -14.28 5.49
CA ALA A 347 -0.50 -14.52 4.93
C ALA A 347 -0.63 -14.76 3.42
N ALA A 348 0.10 -13.99 2.64
CA ALA A 348 0.10 -14.08 1.19
C ALA A 348 1.52 -14.28 0.66
N VAL A 349 1.67 -15.17 -0.32
CA VAL A 349 2.91 -15.35 -1.07
C VAL A 349 2.62 -15.19 -2.54
N THR A 350 3.28 -14.23 -3.19
CA THR A 350 3.17 -13.98 -4.62
C THR A 350 4.51 -14.22 -5.29
N THR A 351 4.50 -14.96 -6.39
CA THR A 351 5.67 -15.15 -7.26
C THR A 351 5.31 -14.80 -8.69
N ALA A 352 6.25 -14.22 -9.41
CA ALA A 352 6.11 -13.94 -10.83
C ALA A 352 7.45 -14.18 -11.54
N PHE A 353 7.41 -14.78 -12.71
CA PHE A 353 8.55 -14.99 -13.59
C PHE A 353 8.18 -14.60 -15.00
N GLY A 354 9.12 -14.03 -15.74
CA GLY A 354 8.91 -13.69 -17.11
C GLY A 354 10.18 -13.63 -17.94
N ALA A 355 10.02 -13.86 -19.24
CA ALA A 355 11.06 -13.68 -20.23
C ALA A 355 10.50 -12.85 -21.39
N ASN A 356 11.25 -11.83 -21.78
CA ASN A 356 10.92 -10.91 -22.87
C ASN A 356 12.06 -10.85 -23.86
N LEU A 357 11.77 -11.14 -25.11
CA LEU A 357 12.70 -10.97 -26.22
C LEU A 357 12.22 -9.83 -27.11
N LYS A 358 12.97 -8.73 -27.09
CA LYS A 358 12.68 -7.55 -27.91
C LYS A 358 13.63 -7.49 -29.09
N TRP A 359 13.07 -7.39 -30.29
CA TRP A 359 13.80 -7.28 -31.55
C TRP A 359 13.35 -6.05 -32.34
N THR A 360 14.29 -5.13 -32.59
CA THR A 360 14.04 -3.84 -33.27
C THR A 360 15.09 -3.61 -34.37
N PRO A 361 15.08 -4.41 -35.46
CA PRO A 361 16.13 -4.37 -36.51
C PRO A 361 16.19 -3.06 -37.29
N ASN A 362 15.12 -2.29 -37.33
CA ASN A 362 15.06 -0.99 -37.99
C ASN A 362 13.91 -0.15 -37.46
N ALA A 363 13.78 1.09 -37.94
CA ALA A 363 12.77 2.05 -37.51
C ALA A 363 11.32 1.65 -37.88
N PHE A 364 11.14 0.73 -38.83
CA PHE A 364 9.81 0.36 -39.31
C PHE A 364 9.31 -0.95 -38.74
N PHE A 365 10.19 -1.75 -38.13
CA PHE A 365 9.84 -3.05 -37.58
C PHE A 365 10.30 -3.19 -36.13
N ALA A 366 9.37 -3.52 -35.27
CA ALA A 366 9.64 -3.91 -33.89
C ALA A 366 8.79 -5.14 -33.54
N SER A 367 9.40 -6.13 -32.92
CA SER A 367 8.73 -7.33 -32.44
C SER A 367 9.09 -7.61 -31.00
N THR A 368 8.13 -8.07 -30.22
CA THR A 368 8.34 -8.48 -28.84
C THR A 368 7.65 -9.81 -28.60
N LEU A 369 8.43 -10.77 -28.10
CA LEU A 369 7.91 -12.04 -27.59
C LEU A 369 8.01 -12.02 -26.07
N ASP A 370 6.89 -12.23 -25.40
CA ASP A 370 6.82 -12.24 -23.94
C ASP A 370 6.13 -13.51 -23.44
N ILE A 371 6.76 -14.18 -22.46
CA ILE A 371 6.23 -15.37 -21.79
C ILE A 371 6.33 -15.14 -20.30
N SER A 372 5.23 -15.37 -19.57
CA SER A 372 5.22 -15.16 -18.13
C SER A 372 4.31 -16.12 -17.38
N THR A 373 4.60 -16.29 -16.10
CA THR A 373 3.75 -17.00 -15.15
C THR A 373 3.73 -16.23 -13.83
N SER A 374 2.58 -16.20 -13.18
CA SER A 374 2.44 -15.61 -11.86
C SER A 374 1.48 -16.43 -11.00
N THR A 375 1.81 -16.59 -9.73
CA THR A 375 0.97 -17.27 -8.75
C THR A 375 0.89 -16.45 -7.48
N ALA A 376 -0.28 -16.42 -6.87
CA ALA A 376 -0.50 -15.89 -5.53
C ALA A 376 -1.22 -16.95 -4.69
N ARG A 377 -0.74 -17.15 -3.48
CA ARG A 377 -1.34 -18.07 -2.51
C ARG A 377 -1.67 -17.27 -1.27
N ASN A 378 -2.89 -17.41 -0.82
CA ASN A 378 -3.36 -16.87 0.45
C ASN A 378 -3.47 -18.05 1.45
N ASN A 379 -2.74 -17.96 2.56
CA ASN A 379 -2.85 -18.85 3.70
C ASN A 379 -3.48 -18.03 4.83
N ASP A 380 -4.79 -17.83 4.76
CA ASP A 380 -5.51 -17.22 5.87
C ASP A 380 -5.42 -18.15 7.07
N GLY A 381 -4.79 -17.67 8.12
CA GLY A 381 -4.91 -18.29 9.43
C GLY A 381 -6.39 -18.30 9.83
N ALA A 382 -6.81 -19.30 10.58
CA ALA A 382 -8.19 -19.39 11.02
C ALA A 382 -8.61 -18.09 11.74
N THR A 383 -9.60 -17.41 11.19
CA THR A 383 -10.23 -16.28 11.86
C THR A 383 -11.04 -16.81 13.03
N THR A 384 -10.55 -16.62 14.25
CA THR A 384 -11.26 -17.06 15.45
C THR A 384 -11.86 -15.85 16.15
N ALA A 385 -13.18 -15.73 16.15
CA ALA A 385 -13.89 -14.80 17.01
C ALA A 385 -14.41 -15.57 18.24
N THR A 386 -13.93 -15.22 19.41
CA THR A 386 -14.44 -15.76 20.67
C THR A 386 -15.15 -14.65 21.43
N SER A 387 -16.45 -14.74 21.63
CA SER A 387 -17.21 -13.81 22.45
C SER A 387 -17.27 -14.30 23.89
N SER A 388 -17.00 -13.43 24.85
CA SER A 388 -17.33 -13.67 26.27
C SER A 388 -18.14 -12.46 26.77
N SER A 389 -19.39 -12.71 27.18
CA SER A 389 -20.21 -11.71 27.87
C SER A 389 -20.05 -11.86 29.37
N THR A 390 -19.64 -10.79 30.06
CA THR A 390 -19.70 -10.72 31.53
C THR A 390 -20.73 -9.67 31.88
N VAL A 391 -21.95 -10.09 32.20
CA VAL A 391 -22.98 -9.23 32.75
C VAL A 391 -22.67 -9.06 34.25
N ARG A 392 -22.19 -7.90 34.68
CA ARG A 392 -22.26 -7.51 36.09
C ARG A 392 -23.52 -6.69 36.25
N THR A 393 -24.51 -7.25 36.92
CA THR A 393 -25.61 -6.46 37.49
C THR A 393 -25.04 -5.54 38.55
N PRO A 394 -25.32 -4.23 38.51
CA PRO A 394 -24.98 -3.39 39.64
C PRO A 394 -25.83 -3.82 40.85
N SER A 395 -25.19 -4.07 41.97
CA SER A 395 -25.81 -4.21 43.28
C SER A 395 -26.38 -2.93 43.77
#